data_e99f7b1b43f6f06c2ea87c4cef3ba81b
#
_entry.id   e99f7b1b43f6f06c2ea87c4cef3ba81b
#
_cell.length_a   1.000
_cell.length_b   1.000
_cell.length_c   1.000
_cell.angle_alpha   90.00
_cell.angle_beta   90.00
_cell.angle_gamma   90.00
#
_symmetry.space_group_name_H-M   'P 1'
#
loop_
_entity.id
_entity.type
_entity.pdbx_description
1 polymer ?
#
loop_
_entity_poly.entity_id
_entity_poly.type
_entity_poly.pdbx_seq_one_letter_code
_entity_poly.pdbx_strand_id
1 'polypeptide(L)'
;VPDNLDRYFHFAEMIGERYNLKEGDYKNKNELLHKYADGIFRVMNECYSVLHGFSELSPAQCEDLKDQFFPNLNLDYVSVIVDETDKVVGFGITLPSLSKALQKAKGHMFPFGFIHILRALRHNDTIDALLIAISNEYKDKGVNAMIISKIGRGMHKNGIKYVESTRELEENHNVQNLWGKFEHHLHKRARIYVKNI
;
A
#
# COMPACT_ATOMS: atom_id res chain seq x y z
N VAL A 1 -7.86 -9.43 -10.57
CA VAL A 1 -7.45 -8.20 -11.28
C VAL A 1 -8.64 -7.79 -12.12
N PRO A 2 -9.16 -6.56 -12.00
CA PRO A 2 -10.34 -6.12 -12.74
C PRO A 2 -10.09 -6.16 -14.26
N ASP A 3 -11.08 -6.59 -15.04
CA ASP A 3 -11.04 -6.59 -16.50
C ASP A 3 -10.95 -5.17 -17.12
N ASN A 4 -11.09 -4.13 -16.28
CA ASN A 4 -11.08 -2.72 -16.70
C ASN A 4 -9.81 -1.94 -16.30
N LEU A 5 -8.69 -2.63 -16.07
CA LEU A 5 -7.40 -2.01 -15.73
C LEU A 5 -6.94 -0.97 -16.77
N ASP A 6 -7.20 -1.22 -18.07
CA ASP A 6 -6.84 -0.29 -19.15
C ASP A 6 -7.50 1.09 -18.97
N ARG A 7 -8.72 1.11 -18.46
CA ARG A 7 -9.41 2.36 -18.13
C ARG A 7 -8.71 3.12 -16.99
N TYR A 8 -8.18 2.39 -15.99
CA TYR A 8 -7.40 2.99 -14.90
C TYR A 8 -6.06 3.53 -15.41
N PHE A 9 -5.40 2.84 -16.35
CA PHE A 9 -4.16 3.31 -16.94
C PHE A 9 -4.36 4.63 -17.68
N HIS A 10 -5.35 4.68 -18.57
CA HIS A 10 -5.67 5.90 -19.29
C HIS A 10 -6.05 7.07 -18.36
N PHE A 11 -6.86 6.80 -17.33
CA PHE A 11 -7.23 7.81 -16.35
C PHE A 11 -6.03 8.29 -15.53
N ALA A 12 -5.10 7.40 -15.19
CA ALA A 12 -3.87 7.74 -14.49
C ALA A 12 -2.98 8.67 -15.32
N GLU A 13 -2.86 8.43 -16.63
CA GLU A 13 -2.13 9.30 -17.56
C GLU A 13 -2.74 10.70 -17.61
N MET A 14 -4.06 10.80 -17.79
CA MET A 14 -4.78 12.08 -17.79
C MET A 14 -4.57 12.88 -16.49
N ILE A 15 -4.57 12.22 -15.32
CA ILE A 15 -4.33 12.86 -14.03
C ILE A 15 -2.87 13.34 -13.95
N GLY A 16 -1.91 12.52 -14.37
CA GLY A 16 -0.50 12.88 -14.43
C GLY A 16 -0.26 14.14 -15.24
N GLU A 17 -0.80 14.20 -16.45
CA GLU A 17 -0.69 15.38 -17.34
C GLU A 17 -1.40 16.60 -16.75
N ARG A 18 -2.63 16.44 -16.26
CA ARG A 18 -3.43 17.55 -15.73
C ARG A 18 -2.82 18.25 -14.53
N TYR A 19 -2.14 17.53 -13.67
CA TYR A 19 -1.60 18.04 -12.41
C TYR A 19 -0.07 18.04 -12.36
N ASN A 20 0.60 17.77 -13.47
CA ASN A 20 2.06 17.68 -13.56
C ASN A 20 2.64 16.66 -12.57
N LEU A 21 1.98 15.50 -12.44
CA LEU A 21 2.37 14.42 -11.54
C LEU A 21 3.04 13.29 -12.32
N LYS A 22 3.98 12.63 -11.69
CA LYS A 22 4.67 11.46 -12.25
C LYS A 22 4.91 10.38 -11.20
N GLU A 23 5.21 9.18 -11.66
CA GLU A 23 5.76 8.14 -10.78
C GLU A 23 7.16 8.54 -10.33
N GLY A 24 7.49 8.29 -9.05
CA GLY A 24 8.82 8.52 -8.52
C GLY A 24 9.87 7.69 -9.27
N ASP A 25 11.02 8.28 -9.55
CA ASP A 25 12.12 7.64 -10.26
C ASP A 25 13.06 6.94 -9.28
N TYR A 26 12.93 5.62 -9.16
CA TYR A 26 13.80 4.75 -8.36
C TYR A 26 13.97 3.38 -9.02
N LYS A 27 15.18 2.88 -9.07
CA LYS A 27 15.55 1.61 -9.70
C LYS A 27 15.71 0.47 -8.68
N ASN A 28 15.98 0.81 -7.44
CA ASN A 28 16.21 -0.13 -6.36
C ASN A 28 15.68 0.41 -5.01
N LYS A 29 15.68 -0.46 -4.00
CA LYS A 29 15.14 -0.13 -2.68
C LYS A 29 15.91 0.98 -1.97
N ASN A 30 17.23 1.05 -2.18
CA ASN A 30 18.05 2.10 -1.58
C ASN A 30 17.72 3.47 -2.16
N GLU A 31 17.51 3.56 -3.48
CA GLU A 31 17.06 4.81 -4.11
C GLU A 31 15.67 5.21 -3.63
N LEU A 32 14.72 4.26 -3.54
CA LEU A 32 13.40 4.52 -2.97
C LEU A 32 13.52 5.07 -1.54
N LEU A 33 14.33 4.43 -0.71
CA LEU A 33 14.56 4.83 0.68
C LEU A 33 15.13 6.24 0.77
N HIS A 34 16.25 6.49 0.07
CA HIS A 34 16.95 7.77 0.17
C HIS A 34 16.19 8.93 -0.44
N LYS A 35 15.46 8.72 -1.55
CA LYS A 35 14.75 9.82 -2.21
C LYS A 35 13.38 10.10 -1.60
N TYR A 36 12.64 9.06 -1.20
CA TYR A 36 11.20 9.20 -0.98
C TYR A 36 10.70 8.80 0.40
N ALA A 37 11.50 8.09 1.22
CA ALA A 37 11.01 7.61 2.52
C ALA A 37 10.50 8.72 3.44
N ASP A 38 11.22 9.83 3.56
CA ASP A 38 10.80 10.97 4.39
C ASP A 38 9.52 11.61 3.85
N GLY A 39 9.38 11.70 2.53
CA GLY A 39 8.16 12.16 1.87
C GLY A 39 6.98 11.23 2.11
N ILE A 40 7.19 9.92 2.09
CA ILE A 40 6.18 8.91 2.39
C ILE A 40 5.69 9.08 3.85
N PHE A 41 6.61 9.16 4.82
CA PHE A 41 6.24 9.33 6.23
C PHE A 41 5.56 10.68 6.49
N ARG A 42 5.99 11.75 5.83
CA ARG A 42 5.31 13.05 5.91
C ARG A 42 3.86 12.94 5.43
N VAL A 43 3.61 12.37 4.26
CA VAL A 43 2.24 12.20 3.72
C VAL A 43 1.43 11.25 4.61
N MET A 44 2.05 10.21 5.18
CA MET A 44 1.39 9.30 6.10
C MET A 44 0.94 10.03 7.37
N ASN A 45 1.84 10.78 8.03
CA ASN A 45 1.51 11.55 9.23
C ASN A 45 0.40 12.58 8.93
N GLU A 46 0.50 13.30 7.81
CA GLU A 46 -0.52 14.27 7.36
C GLU A 46 -1.91 13.63 7.22
N CYS A 47 -1.97 12.47 6.55
CA CYS A 47 -3.25 11.85 6.18
C CYS A 47 -3.86 11.03 7.31
N TYR A 48 -3.04 10.41 8.15
CA TYR A 48 -3.52 9.48 9.18
C TYR A 48 -3.74 10.14 10.54
N SER A 49 -3.28 11.38 10.73
CA SER A 49 -3.51 12.16 11.97
C SER A 49 -4.98 12.29 12.36
N VAL A 50 -5.88 12.22 11.39
CA VAL A 50 -7.35 12.29 11.61
C VAL A 50 -7.98 10.95 11.95
N LEU A 51 -7.23 9.84 11.85
CA LEU A 51 -7.75 8.50 12.12
C LEU A 51 -7.70 8.20 13.62
N HIS A 52 -8.78 7.62 14.12
CA HIS A 52 -8.86 7.21 15.52
C HIS A 52 -7.74 6.23 15.89
N GLY A 53 -7.03 6.53 16.96
CA GLY A 53 -5.93 5.69 17.47
C GLY A 53 -4.60 5.82 16.74
N PHE A 54 -4.49 6.69 15.72
CA PHE A 54 -3.21 7.01 15.11
C PHE A 54 -2.46 8.03 15.97
N SER A 55 -1.18 7.80 16.16
CA SER A 55 -0.24 8.77 16.73
C SER A 55 0.79 9.11 15.66
N GLU A 56 1.09 10.38 15.52
CA GLU A 56 2.11 10.84 14.59
C GLU A 56 3.45 10.17 14.87
N LEU A 57 4.07 9.66 13.82
CA LEU A 57 5.35 8.97 13.92
C LEU A 57 6.47 9.97 14.19
N SER A 58 7.21 9.75 15.26
CA SER A 58 8.43 10.49 15.54
C SER A 58 9.55 10.15 14.54
N PRO A 59 10.57 11.02 14.39
CA PRO A 59 11.71 10.70 13.52
C PRO A 59 12.39 9.37 13.84
N ALA A 60 12.53 9.02 15.12
CA ALA A 60 13.12 7.74 15.54
C ALA A 60 12.28 6.55 15.09
N GLN A 61 10.95 6.62 15.22
CA GLN A 61 10.04 5.58 14.74
C GLN A 61 10.07 5.47 13.21
N CYS A 62 10.23 6.58 12.48
CA CYS A 62 10.40 6.55 11.03
C CYS A 62 11.68 5.80 10.63
N GLU A 63 12.81 6.01 11.33
CA GLU A 63 14.05 5.27 11.07
C GLU A 63 13.88 3.77 11.35
N ASP A 64 13.30 3.40 12.50
CA ASP A 64 13.01 2.00 12.82
C ASP A 64 12.13 1.33 11.75
N LEU A 65 11.12 2.04 11.24
CA LEU A 65 10.25 1.52 10.18
C LEU A 65 10.98 1.40 8.84
N LYS A 66 11.91 2.32 8.52
CA LYS A 66 12.76 2.19 7.34
C LYS A 66 13.56 0.89 7.39
N ASP A 67 14.23 0.64 8.49
CA ASP A 67 15.09 -0.55 8.65
C ASP A 67 14.28 -1.86 8.62
N GLN A 68 13.10 -1.86 9.19
CA GLN A 68 12.23 -3.04 9.25
C GLN A 68 11.55 -3.39 7.91
N PHE A 69 10.99 -2.40 7.24
CA PHE A 69 10.07 -2.65 6.12
C PHE A 69 10.70 -2.50 4.76
N PHE A 70 11.56 -1.51 4.52
CA PHE A 70 12.09 -1.25 3.19
C PHE A 70 12.92 -2.40 2.59
N PRO A 71 13.74 -3.15 3.36
CA PRO A 71 14.44 -4.31 2.81
C PRO A 71 13.52 -5.40 2.26
N ASN A 72 12.29 -5.47 2.79
CA ASN A 72 11.32 -6.50 2.43
C ASN A 72 10.33 -6.08 1.33
N LEU A 73 10.34 -4.81 0.91
CA LEU A 73 9.47 -4.32 -0.14
C LEU A 73 9.80 -4.97 -1.49
N ASN A 74 8.78 -5.25 -2.27
CA ASN A 74 8.91 -5.54 -3.70
C ASN A 74 8.48 -4.29 -4.48
N LEU A 75 9.38 -3.72 -5.28
CA LEU A 75 9.15 -2.47 -6.00
C LEU A 75 8.00 -2.55 -7.02
N ASP A 76 7.67 -3.75 -7.50
CA ASP A 76 6.51 -3.95 -8.36
C ASP A 76 5.18 -3.65 -7.62
N TYR A 77 5.20 -3.69 -6.28
CA TYR A 77 4.03 -3.50 -5.41
C TYR A 77 4.08 -2.22 -4.58
N VAL A 78 4.99 -1.32 -4.93
CA VAL A 78 5.10 0.01 -4.32
C VAL A 78 4.87 1.08 -5.37
N SER A 79 4.06 2.05 -5.04
CA SER A 79 3.81 3.24 -5.84
C SER A 79 4.15 4.48 -5.05
N VAL A 80 4.93 5.36 -5.63
CA VAL A 80 5.18 6.71 -5.11
C VAL A 80 4.85 7.68 -6.23
N ILE A 81 4.00 8.65 -5.95
CA ILE A 81 3.62 9.71 -6.90
C ILE A 81 4.21 11.01 -6.40
N VAL A 82 4.85 11.74 -7.32
CA VAL A 82 5.54 12.98 -7.02
C VAL A 82 5.07 14.10 -7.95
N ASP A 83 5.23 15.34 -7.51
CA ASP A 83 5.00 16.54 -8.31
C ASP A 83 6.23 16.89 -9.20
N GLU A 84 6.17 18.02 -9.87
CA GLU A 84 7.24 18.53 -10.74
C GLU A 84 8.55 18.82 -9.99
N THR A 85 8.47 19.06 -8.67
CA THR A 85 9.63 19.31 -7.80
C THR A 85 10.20 18.04 -7.17
N ASP A 86 9.70 16.86 -7.56
CA ASP A 86 10.03 15.56 -7.01
C ASP A 86 9.57 15.35 -5.54
N LYS A 87 8.63 16.17 -5.07
CA LYS A 87 8.03 16.06 -3.74
C LYS A 87 6.93 14.99 -3.75
N VAL A 88 6.94 14.08 -2.78
CA VAL A 88 5.92 13.03 -2.65
C VAL A 88 4.55 13.65 -2.36
N VAL A 89 3.58 13.34 -3.21
CA VAL A 89 2.17 13.76 -3.08
C VAL A 89 1.23 12.60 -2.77
N GLY A 90 1.66 11.37 -3.03
CA GLY A 90 0.89 10.19 -2.67
C GLY A 90 1.72 8.92 -2.79
N PHE A 91 1.30 7.89 -2.07
CA PHE A 91 1.94 6.58 -2.14
C PHE A 91 0.97 5.45 -1.89
N GLY A 92 1.34 4.25 -2.34
CA GLY A 92 0.67 3.00 -2.02
C GLY A 92 1.71 1.90 -1.80
N ILE A 93 1.55 1.13 -0.73
CA ILE A 93 2.42 0.02 -0.36
C ILE A 93 1.57 -1.23 -0.18
N THR A 94 1.91 -2.26 -0.94
CA THR A 94 1.31 -3.59 -0.84
C THR A 94 2.41 -4.63 -0.67
N LEU A 95 2.09 -5.75 -0.04
CA LEU A 95 3.03 -6.85 0.17
C LEU A 95 2.43 -8.18 -0.29
N PRO A 96 3.26 -9.17 -0.69
CA PRO A 96 2.76 -10.53 -0.89
C PRO A 96 2.08 -11.05 0.38
N SER A 97 0.88 -11.59 0.26
CA SER A 97 0.14 -12.09 1.43
C SER A 97 0.84 -13.30 2.04
N LEU A 98 1.09 -13.24 3.34
CA LEU A 98 1.66 -14.35 4.10
C LEU A 98 0.60 -15.22 4.78
N SER A 99 -0.69 -14.88 4.66
CA SER A 99 -1.78 -15.53 5.38
C SER A 99 -1.82 -17.05 5.16
N LYS A 100 -1.78 -17.51 3.91
CA LYS A 100 -1.78 -18.94 3.57
C LYS A 100 -0.51 -19.66 4.06
N ALA A 101 0.64 -18.97 4.02
CA ALA A 101 1.94 -19.52 4.46
C ALA A 101 1.97 -19.71 5.98
N LEU A 102 1.51 -18.71 6.73
CA LEU A 102 1.42 -18.77 8.19
C LEU A 102 0.45 -19.86 8.67
N GLN A 103 -0.70 -20.01 7.99
CA GLN A 103 -1.64 -21.09 8.26
C GLN A 103 -1.00 -22.47 8.07
N LYS A 104 -0.28 -22.68 6.94
CA LYS A 104 0.44 -23.94 6.68
C LYS A 104 1.53 -24.20 7.70
N ALA A 105 2.24 -23.17 8.13
CA ALA A 105 3.25 -23.24 9.17
C ALA A 105 2.66 -23.41 10.58
N LYS A 106 1.33 -23.33 10.75
CA LYS A 106 0.63 -23.36 12.06
C LYS A 106 1.22 -22.37 13.08
N GLY A 107 1.72 -21.22 12.59
CA GLY A 107 2.38 -20.21 13.40
C GLY A 107 3.83 -20.55 13.83
N HIS A 108 4.36 -21.72 13.47
CA HIS A 108 5.73 -22.13 13.82
C HIS A 108 6.69 -21.87 12.66
N MET A 109 7.76 -21.11 12.93
CA MET A 109 8.77 -20.80 11.92
C MET A 109 9.73 -21.97 11.70
N PHE A 110 10.09 -22.68 12.74
CA PHE A 110 11.00 -23.81 12.73
C PHE A 110 10.28 -25.13 13.04
N PRO A 111 10.72 -26.28 12.47
CA PRO A 111 11.88 -26.40 11.58
C PRO A 111 11.59 -26.05 10.10
N PHE A 112 10.35 -26.07 9.61
CA PHE A 112 10.05 -25.97 8.17
C PHE A 112 9.10 -24.82 7.80
N GLY A 113 8.53 -24.11 8.77
CA GLY A 113 7.56 -23.02 8.51
C GLY A 113 8.14 -21.88 7.68
N PHE A 114 9.44 -21.58 7.83
CA PHE A 114 10.11 -20.55 7.05
C PHE A 114 10.10 -20.82 5.53
N ILE A 115 10.08 -22.10 5.12
CA ILE A 115 10.00 -22.48 3.70
C ILE A 115 8.70 -22.01 3.07
N HIS A 116 7.59 -22.13 3.80
CA HIS A 116 6.29 -21.64 3.34
C HIS A 116 6.29 -20.13 3.17
N ILE A 117 6.95 -19.41 4.08
CA ILE A 117 7.07 -17.93 4.03
C ILE A 117 7.93 -17.50 2.84
N LEU A 118 9.12 -18.09 2.68
CA LEU A 118 10.01 -17.78 1.56
C LEU A 118 9.35 -18.07 0.21
N ARG A 119 8.59 -19.16 0.12
CA ARG A 119 7.84 -19.49 -1.09
C ARG A 119 6.72 -18.44 -1.36
N ALA A 120 5.98 -18.02 -0.33
CA ALA A 120 4.94 -17.03 -0.47
C ALA A 120 5.46 -15.65 -0.88
N LEU A 121 6.66 -15.27 -0.43
CA LEU A 121 7.33 -14.03 -0.84
C LEU A 121 7.73 -14.04 -2.33
N ARG A 122 7.98 -15.22 -2.90
CA ARG A 122 8.42 -15.36 -4.31
C ARG A 122 7.28 -15.69 -5.26
N HIS A 123 6.31 -16.50 -4.81
CA HIS A 123 5.22 -17.01 -5.61
C HIS A 123 3.92 -16.90 -4.81
N ASN A 124 3.11 -15.92 -5.16
CA ASN A 124 1.82 -15.66 -4.53
C ASN A 124 0.78 -15.31 -5.58
N ASP A 125 -0.48 -15.57 -5.29
CA ASP A 125 -1.64 -15.14 -6.07
C ASP A 125 -2.37 -13.96 -5.43
N THR A 126 -1.94 -13.55 -4.24
CA THR A 126 -2.62 -12.57 -3.39
C THR A 126 -1.61 -11.58 -2.82
N ILE A 127 -1.95 -10.30 -2.85
CA ILE A 127 -1.23 -9.24 -2.13
C ILE A 127 -2.12 -8.62 -1.05
N ASP A 128 -1.50 -8.18 0.03
CA ASP A 128 -2.14 -7.44 1.11
C ASP A 128 -1.92 -5.93 0.87
N ALA A 129 -3.02 -5.17 0.73
CA ALA A 129 -2.96 -3.71 0.66
C ALA A 129 -2.76 -3.16 2.07
N LEU A 130 -1.57 -2.61 2.34
CA LEU A 130 -1.19 -2.14 3.67
C LEU A 130 -1.49 -0.68 3.88
N LEU A 131 -0.96 0.17 3.02
CA LEU A 131 -0.98 1.61 3.17
C LEU A 131 -1.29 2.28 1.84
N ILE A 132 -2.15 3.27 1.88
CA ILE A 132 -2.39 4.21 0.79
C ILE A 132 -2.66 5.58 1.39
N ALA A 133 -1.95 6.59 0.91
CA ALA A 133 -2.21 7.96 1.32
C ALA A 133 -1.94 8.95 0.17
N ILE A 134 -2.69 10.04 0.17
CA ILE A 134 -2.56 11.14 -0.79
C ILE A 134 -2.64 12.42 0.02
N SER A 135 -1.64 13.30 -0.13
CA SER A 135 -1.59 14.56 0.61
C SER A 135 -2.88 15.38 0.43
N ASN A 136 -3.24 16.16 1.43
CA ASN A 136 -4.50 16.91 1.46
C ASN A 136 -4.64 17.86 0.26
N GLU A 137 -3.54 18.39 -0.25
CA GLU A 137 -3.50 19.25 -1.44
C GLU A 137 -4.01 18.55 -2.70
N TYR A 138 -3.78 17.24 -2.80
CA TYR A 138 -4.13 16.41 -3.97
C TYR A 138 -5.31 15.46 -3.72
N LYS A 139 -5.95 15.60 -2.57
CA LYS A 139 -7.16 14.86 -2.23
C LYS A 139 -8.24 15.17 -3.28
N ASP A 140 -8.99 14.15 -3.65
CA ASP A 140 -10.09 14.22 -4.65
C ASP A 140 -9.67 14.59 -6.09
N LYS A 141 -8.35 14.71 -6.37
CA LYS A 141 -7.83 14.95 -7.73
C LYS A 141 -7.60 13.67 -8.55
N GLY A 142 -7.96 12.51 -8.03
CA GLY A 142 -7.85 11.23 -8.74
C GLY A 142 -6.47 10.57 -8.67
N VAL A 143 -5.54 11.04 -7.84
CA VAL A 143 -4.17 10.51 -7.69
C VAL A 143 -4.16 9.04 -7.30
N ASN A 144 -5.20 8.56 -6.63
CA ASN A 144 -5.39 7.13 -6.35
C ASN A 144 -5.38 6.25 -7.61
N ALA A 145 -5.83 6.78 -8.76
CA ALA A 145 -5.77 6.02 -10.01
C ALA A 145 -4.32 5.79 -10.47
N MET A 146 -3.41 6.76 -10.27
CA MET A 146 -1.99 6.59 -10.57
C MET A 146 -1.35 5.53 -9.68
N ILE A 147 -1.66 5.55 -8.37
CA ILE A 147 -1.18 4.56 -7.40
C ILE A 147 -1.66 3.16 -7.79
N ILE A 148 -2.96 2.99 -8.04
CA ILE A 148 -3.56 1.72 -8.42
C ILE A 148 -3.02 1.24 -9.78
N SER A 149 -2.84 2.13 -10.74
CA SER A 149 -2.27 1.82 -12.05
C SER A 149 -0.86 1.22 -11.92
N LYS A 150 0.02 1.84 -11.11
CA LYS A 150 1.38 1.34 -10.88
C LYS A 150 1.38 -0.05 -10.24
N ILE A 151 0.63 -0.22 -9.15
CA ILE A 151 0.51 -1.50 -8.44
C ILE A 151 -0.14 -2.55 -9.35
N GLY A 152 -1.18 -2.18 -10.10
CA GLY A 152 -1.88 -3.06 -11.05
C GLY A 152 -0.96 -3.60 -12.15
N ARG A 153 -0.05 -2.78 -12.69
CA ARG A 153 0.99 -3.28 -13.64
C ARG A 153 1.90 -4.32 -12.97
N GLY A 154 2.32 -4.07 -11.73
CA GLY A 154 3.12 -5.03 -10.96
C GLY A 154 2.35 -6.33 -10.69
N MET A 155 1.07 -6.24 -10.36
CA MET A 155 0.18 -7.40 -10.17
C MET A 155 0.07 -8.23 -11.44
N HIS A 156 -0.22 -7.59 -12.57
CA HIS A 156 -0.35 -8.26 -13.86
C HIS A 156 0.95 -8.98 -14.24
N LYS A 157 2.09 -8.30 -14.15
CA LYS A 157 3.42 -8.85 -14.42
C LYS A 157 3.72 -10.12 -13.61
N ASN A 158 3.28 -10.17 -12.35
CA ASN A 158 3.60 -11.24 -11.41
C ASN A 158 2.46 -12.26 -11.22
N GLY A 159 1.38 -12.18 -12.01
CA GLY A 159 0.27 -13.12 -11.97
C GLY A 159 -0.57 -13.08 -10.69
N ILE A 160 -0.61 -11.93 -10.03
CA ILE A 160 -1.45 -11.70 -8.84
C ILE A 160 -2.91 -11.60 -9.26
N LYS A 161 -3.77 -12.30 -8.54
CA LYS A 161 -5.21 -12.40 -8.84
C LYS A 161 -6.08 -11.66 -7.82
N TYR A 162 -5.62 -11.58 -6.58
CA TYR A 162 -6.41 -11.07 -5.46
C TYR A 162 -5.66 -9.99 -4.70
N VAL A 163 -6.42 -9.02 -4.19
CA VAL A 163 -5.96 -8.01 -3.22
C VAL A 163 -6.79 -8.20 -1.96
N GLU A 164 -6.15 -8.43 -0.83
CA GLU A 164 -6.79 -8.40 0.48
C GLU A 164 -6.46 -7.05 1.14
N SER A 165 -7.47 -6.27 1.53
CA SER A 165 -7.21 -5.09 2.33
C SER A 165 -6.90 -5.49 3.78
N THR A 166 -6.00 -4.77 4.41
CA THR A 166 -5.81 -4.87 5.86
C THR A 166 -7.05 -4.33 6.59
N ARG A 167 -7.09 -4.46 7.92
CA ARG A 167 -8.21 -3.96 8.71
C ARG A 167 -8.36 -2.45 8.54
N GLU A 168 -9.52 -2.03 8.13
CA GLU A 168 -9.90 -0.64 7.94
C GLU A 168 -10.85 -0.22 9.07
N LEU A 169 -10.72 1.02 9.50
CA LEU A 169 -11.70 1.60 10.44
C LEU A 169 -13.07 1.70 9.75
N GLU A 170 -14.13 1.38 10.48
CA GLU A 170 -15.51 1.46 9.98
C GLU A 170 -15.87 2.89 9.52
N GLU A 171 -15.19 3.90 10.08
CA GLU A 171 -15.37 5.31 9.77
C GLU A 171 -14.48 5.82 8.62
N ASN A 172 -13.56 4.99 8.10
CA ASN A 172 -12.69 5.37 7.00
C ASN A 172 -13.37 5.22 5.64
N HIS A 173 -14.37 6.07 5.40
CA HIS A 173 -15.16 6.05 4.17
C HIS A 173 -14.34 6.29 2.90
N ASN A 174 -13.21 6.99 2.99
CA ASN A 174 -12.35 7.25 1.83
C ASN A 174 -11.78 5.96 1.24
N VAL A 175 -11.29 5.06 2.07
CA VAL A 175 -10.75 3.77 1.62
C VAL A 175 -11.88 2.82 1.22
N GLN A 176 -12.97 2.78 1.98
CA GLN A 176 -14.14 1.96 1.65
C GLN A 176 -14.74 2.32 0.28
N ASN A 177 -14.85 3.61 -0.03
CA ASN A 177 -15.32 4.10 -1.33
C ASN A 177 -14.37 3.73 -2.48
N LEU A 178 -13.08 3.53 -2.21
CA LEU A 178 -12.14 3.06 -3.20
C LEU A 178 -12.47 1.63 -3.62
N TRP A 179 -12.73 0.75 -2.65
CA TRP A 179 -13.10 -0.65 -2.91
C TRP A 179 -14.43 -0.79 -3.62
N GLY A 180 -15.38 0.12 -3.39
CA GLY A 180 -16.68 0.13 -4.07
C GLY A 180 -16.62 0.21 -5.60
N LYS A 181 -15.46 0.55 -6.17
CA LYS A 181 -15.20 0.58 -7.61
C LYS A 181 -14.75 -0.76 -8.19
N PHE A 182 -14.50 -1.75 -7.34
CA PHE A 182 -14.01 -3.07 -7.69
C PHE A 182 -14.99 -4.15 -7.23
N GLU A 183 -14.97 -5.31 -7.87
CA GLU A 183 -15.63 -6.48 -7.33
C GLU A 183 -14.96 -6.84 -5.99
N HIS A 184 -15.70 -6.74 -4.91
CA HIS A 184 -15.17 -6.96 -3.56
C HIS A 184 -16.21 -7.60 -2.64
N HIS A 185 -15.75 -8.24 -1.58
CA HIS A 185 -16.61 -8.72 -0.50
C HIS A 185 -15.95 -8.52 0.86
N LEU A 186 -16.73 -8.13 1.82
CA LEU A 186 -16.31 -7.99 3.21
C LEU A 186 -16.33 -9.37 3.88
N HIS A 187 -15.15 -9.95 4.16
CA HIS A 187 -15.05 -11.31 4.70
C HIS A 187 -14.67 -11.39 6.18
N LYS A 188 -14.21 -10.29 6.79
CA LYS A 188 -13.86 -10.23 8.23
C LYS A 188 -14.27 -8.91 8.85
N ARG A 189 -14.75 -8.98 10.09
CA ARG A 189 -14.97 -7.81 10.96
C ARG A 189 -14.34 -8.09 12.31
N ALA A 190 -13.74 -7.06 12.92
CA ALA A 190 -13.21 -7.09 14.27
C ALA A 190 -13.69 -5.85 15.02
N ARG A 191 -14.00 -6.00 16.32
CA ARG A 191 -14.36 -4.89 17.21
C ARG A 191 -13.55 -4.97 18.48
N ILE A 192 -13.16 -3.80 18.98
CA ILE A 192 -12.53 -3.66 20.27
C ILE A 192 -13.60 -3.13 21.23
N TYR A 193 -13.75 -3.79 22.37
CA TYR A 193 -14.70 -3.39 23.40
C TYR A 193 -13.94 -2.88 24.61
N VAL A 194 -14.42 -1.79 25.21
CA VAL A 194 -13.93 -1.24 26.47
C VAL A 194 -14.95 -1.54 27.55
N LYS A 195 -14.48 -2.04 28.69
CA LYS A 195 -15.28 -2.22 29.91
C LYS A 195 -14.69 -1.32 31.00
N ASN A 196 -15.51 -0.43 31.52
CA ASN A 196 -15.16 0.30 32.74
C ASN A 196 -15.19 -0.68 33.91
N ILE A 197 -14.10 -0.74 34.66
CA ILE A 197 -13.92 -1.58 35.86
C ILE A 197 -14.17 -0.70 37.08
#